data_6603e87d208acac19c503421669eda79
#
_entry.id   6603e87d208acac19c503421669eda79
#
_cell.length_a   1.000
_cell.length_b   1.000
_cell.length_c   1.000
_cell.angle_alpha   90.00
_cell.angle_beta   90.00
_cell.angle_gamma   90.00
#
_symmetry.space_group_name_H-M   'P 1'
#
loop_
_entity.id
_entity.type
_entity.pdbx_description
1 polymer ?
#
loop_
_entity_poly.entity_id
_entity_poly.type
_entity_poly.pdbx_seq_one_letter_code
_entity_poly.pdbx_strand_id
1 'polypeptide(L)'
;MAKKAPARTVKPRAAKRPARPAFSDWETPRITGLLVLADGTVIEGFGFGAEGEAVGEVCFNTAMTGYQEVLTDPSYAGQIVTFTFPHIGNVGTNEDDIETTNLAATSGVRGCVVKAAVTDPANYRSHRHFSQWLRTRGIIGLSGIDTRALTNLIREKGMPNGVIAHHARGNFDLKKLKALAAQWPGLVGMDLAKDVSLTQRMEWDETSWDWKSGYGRRNGIATHKVVAVDYGLKRNILRCLTDAGCEVTVVPANAEADDILALNPDGIFLSNGPGDPEATGVYAVPEIRKLVSSGKPVFGICLGHQMLALALGAKTRKMHQGHHGANHPVKDFTTGKVEITSMNHGFTVDRETLPQGVVETHVSLFDGSNCGIALEGKPVFSVQYHPEASPGPQDSHYLFKRFVEQMDKAKG
;
A
#
# COMPACT_ATOMS: atom_id res chain seq x y z
N MET A 1 5.72 -88.44 -53.28
CA MET A 1 5.37 -87.01 -53.43
C MET A 1 4.21 -86.72 -52.51
N ALA A 2 4.52 -86.07 -51.32
CA ALA A 2 3.51 -85.74 -50.36
C ALA A 2 3.19 -84.26 -50.48
N LYS A 3 1.94 -83.86 -50.73
CA LYS A 3 1.48 -82.47 -50.83
C LYS A 3 1.32 -81.89 -49.43
N LYS A 4 2.10 -80.82 -49.10
CA LYS A 4 1.91 -80.02 -47.91
C LYS A 4 0.64 -79.17 -48.00
N ALA A 5 -0.23 -79.24 -46.99
CA ALA A 5 -1.40 -78.36 -46.84
C ALA A 5 -0.98 -76.94 -46.37
N PRO A 6 -1.70 -75.90 -46.80
CA PRO A 6 -1.34 -74.50 -46.40
C PRO A 6 -1.71 -74.17 -44.97
N ALA A 7 -0.80 -73.49 -44.27
CA ALA A 7 -0.97 -73.03 -42.92
C ALA A 7 -2.05 -71.91 -42.84
N ARG A 8 -3.04 -72.10 -41.98
CA ARG A 8 -4.06 -71.09 -41.63
C ARG A 8 -3.43 -70.01 -40.75
N THR A 9 -3.26 -68.80 -41.28
CA THR A 9 -2.89 -67.61 -40.48
C THR A 9 -4.10 -67.16 -39.71
N VAL A 10 -4.04 -67.31 -38.39
CA VAL A 10 -5.00 -66.73 -37.43
C VAL A 10 -4.59 -65.28 -37.17
N LYS A 11 -5.41 -64.30 -37.62
CA LYS A 11 -5.20 -62.89 -37.28
C LYS A 11 -5.47 -62.68 -35.76
N PRO A 12 -4.60 -62.01 -35.03
CA PRO A 12 -4.84 -61.75 -33.65
C PRO A 12 -6.03 -60.77 -33.50
N ARG A 13 -7.00 -61.18 -32.70
CA ARG A 13 -8.16 -60.35 -32.32
C ARG A 13 -7.66 -59.16 -31.48
N ALA A 14 -7.75 -57.96 -32.03
CA ALA A 14 -7.41 -56.76 -31.27
C ALA A 14 -8.25 -56.69 -29.98
N ALA A 15 -7.59 -56.76 -28.84
CA ALA A 15 -8.23 -56.54 -27.54
C ALA A 15 -8.78 -55.12 -27.52
N LYS A 16 -10.09 -54.98 -27.35
CA LYS A 16 -10.71 -53.66 -27.10
C LYS A 16 -10.10 -53.12 -25.81
N ARG A 17 -9.34 -52.01 -25.92
CA ARG A 17 -8.94 -51.23 -24.75
C ARG A 17 -10.21 -50.88 -23.95
N PRO A 18 -10.23 -51.09 -22.61
CA PRO A 18 -11.33 -50.61 -21.79
C PRO A 18 -11.50 -49.10 -22.05
N ALA A 19 -12.73 -48.69 -22.27
CA ALA A 19 -13.06 -47.29 -22.36
C ALA A 19 -12.53 -46.59 -21.07
N ARG A 20 -11.73 -45.54 -21.22
CA ARG A 20 -11.39 -44.68 -20.07
C ARG A 20 -12.70 -44.27 -19.43
N PRO A 21 -12.85 -44.37 -18.09
CA PRO A 21 -14.01 -43.80 -17.45
C PRO A 21 -14.10 -42.33 -17.91
N ALA A 22 -15.23 -41.94 -18.41
CA ALA A 22 -15.52 -40.54 -18.64
C ALA A 22 -15.44 -39.85 -17.29
N PHE A 23 -14.46 -38.96 -17.12
CA PHE A 23 -14.41 -38.02 -15.98
C PHE A 23 -15.52 -36.98 -16.22
N SER A 24 -16.77 -37.41 -16.16
CA SER A 24 -17.96 -36.59 -16.42
C SER A 24 -18.40 -35.76 -15.21
N ASP A 25 -17.74 -35.90 -14.08
CA ASP A 25 -18.21 -35.32 -12.81
C ASP A 25 -17.33 -34.17 -12.26
N TRP A 26 -16.45 -33.63 -13.10
CA TRP A 26 -15.79 -32.37 -12.78
C TRP A 26 -16.74 -31.21 -13.13
N GLU A 27 -17.55 -30.80 -12.19
CA GLU A 27 -18.30 -29.55 -12.31
C GLU A 27 -17.28 -28.42 -12.48
N THR A 28 -17.41 -27.64 -13.54
CA THR A 28 -16.63 -26.42 -13.72
C THR A 28 -16.97 -25.50 -12.54
N PRO A 29 -16.00 -25.09 -11.69
CA PRO A 29 -16.28 -24.23 -10.55
C PRO A 29 -17.03 -22.99 -11.01
N ARG A 30 -18.12 -22.66 -10.32
CA ARG A 30 -18.92 -21.47 -10.62
C ARG A 30 -18.10 -20.22 -10.36
N ILE A 31 -18.09 -19.30 -11.30
CA ILE A 31 -17.52 -17.96 -11.11
C ILE A 31 -18.34 -17.22 -10.06
N THR A 32 -17.69 -16.78 -9.00
CA THR A 32 -18.30 -16.07 -7.85
C THR A 32 -17.69 -14.69 -7.62
N GLY A 33 -16.73 -14.28 -8.45
CA GLY A 33 -16.11 -12.97 -8.37
C GLY A 33 -15.74 -12.41 -9.72
N LEU A 34 -15.81 -11.10 -9.87
CA LEU A 34 -15.44 -10.37 -11.08
C LEU A 34 -14.57 -9.16 -10.73
N LEU A 35 -13.61 -8.86 -11.61
CA LEU A 35 -12.99 -7.55 -11.72
C LEU A 35 -13.38 -6.96 -13.09
N VAL A 36 -14.08 -5.84 -13.08
CA VAL A 36 -14.55 -5.15 -14.28
C VAL A 36 -13.82 -3.81 -14.37
N LEU A 37 -13.03 -3.63 -15.45
CA LEU A 37 -12.27 -2.41 -15.66
C LEU A 37 -13.09 -1.36 -16.45
N ALA A 38 -12.68 -0.10 -16.36
CA ALA A 38 -13.37 1.01 -17.02
C ALA A 38 -13.41 0.92 -18.55
N ASP A 39 -12.42 0.21 -19.17
CA ASP A 39 -12.39 -0.06 -20.61
C ASP A 39 -13.38 -1.18 -21.04
N GLY A 40 -14.13 -1.73 -20.08
CA GLY A 40 -15.09 -2.81 -20.30
C GLY A 40 -14.52 -4.22 -20.20
N THR A 41 -13.20 -4.37 -19.95
CA THR A 41 -12.56 -5.67 -19.69
C THR A 41 -13.19 -6.32 -18.45
N VAL A 42 -13.54 -7.61 -18.57
CA VAL A 42 -14.08 -8.42 -17.47
C VAL A 42 -13.11 -9.56 -17.19
N ILE A 43 -12.68 -9.67 -15.94
CA ILE A 43 -11.78 -10.70 -15.45
C ILE A 43 -12.58 -11.54 -14.44
N GLU A 44 -12.73 -12.83 -14.74
CA GLU A 44 -13.52 -13.77 -13.96
C GLU A 44 -12.65 -14.54 -12.96
N GLY A 45 -13.18 -14.80 -11.77
CA GLY A 45 -12.49 -15.56 -10.73
C GLY A 45 -13.41 -16.02 -9.60
N PHE A 46 -12.80 -16.34 -8.49
CA PHE A 46 -13.50 -16.84 -7.30
C PHE A 46 -13.45 -15.80 -6.19
N GLY A 47 -14.63 -15.31 -5.82
CA GLY A 47 -14.76 -14.35 -4.73
C GLY A 47 -14.52 -14.98 -3.37
N PHE A 48 -13.91 -14.23 -2.46
CA PHE A 48 -13.74 -14.58 -1.06
C PHE A 48 -13.77 -13.29 -0.20
N GLY A 49 -13.77 -13.41 1.11
CA GLY A 49 -13.92 -12.24 1.99
C GLY A 49 -15.37 -11.74 2.03
N ALA A 50 -15.56 -10.41 1.95
CA ALA A 50 -16.88 -9.79 1.93
C ALA A 50 -17.61 -10.02 0.59
N GLU A 51 -18.94 -10.10 0.63
CA GLU A 51 -19.78 -10.04 -0.58
C GLU A 51 -20.18 -8.60 -0.87
N GLY A 52 -20.39 -8.27 -2.14
CA GLY A 52 -20.80 -6.95 -2.60
C GLY A 52 -20.02 -6.45 -3.81
N GLU A 53 -20.00 -5.15 -3.98
CA GLU A 53 -19.33 -4.43 -5.06
C GLU A 53 -18.55 -3.26 -4.48
N ALA A 54 -17.32 -3.04 -4.95
CA ALA A 54 -16.50 -1.90 -4.56
C ALA A 54 -15.77 -1.33 -5.77
N VAL A 55 -15.80 0.00 -5.88
CA VAL A 55 -15.12 0.74 -6.96
C VAL A 55 -13.80 1.29 -6.45
N GLY A 56 -12.75 1.22 -7.27
CA GLY A 56 -11.45 1.78 -6.93
C GLY A 56 -10.48 1.77 -8.10
N GLU A 57 -9.34 2.41 -7.91
CA GLU A 57 -8.21 2.33 -8.84
C GLU A 57 -7.48 1.01 -8.66
N VAL A 58 -7.23 0.28 -9.75
CA VAL A 58 -6.55 -1.02 -9.69
C VAL A 58 -5.04 -0.80 -9.77
N CYS A 59 -4.35 -1.10 -8.68
CA CYS A 59 -2.90 -1.09 -8.61
C CYS A 59 -2.34 -2.51 -8.39
N PHE A 60 -1.02 -2.68 -8.45
CA PHE A 60 -0.38 -3.93 -8.07
C PHE A 60 0.63 -3.70 -6.95
N ASN A 61 0.94 -4.73 -6.19
CA ASN A 61 1.98 -4.71 -5.17
C ASN A 61 2.93 -5.90 -5.36
N THR A 62 4.24 -5.63 -5.35
CA THR A 62 5.29 -6.63 -5.59
C THR A 62 5.89 -7.23 -4.32
N ALA A 63 5.43 -6.84 -3.13
CA ALA A 63 5.91 -7.39 -1.87
C ALA A 63 5.57 -8.88 -1.75
N MET A 64 6.51 -9.67 -1.28
CA MET A 64 6.33 -11.12 -1.07
C MET A 64 5.67 -11.45 0.27
N THR A 65 5.68 -10.51 1.21
CA THR A 65 5.18 -10.65 2.59
C THR A 65 4.38 -9.41 2.98
N GLY A 66 3.73 -9.43 4.13
CA GLY A 66 3.08 -8.25 4.69
C GLY A 66 1.76 -7.87 4.02
N TYR A 67 1.02 -8.83 3.51
CA TYR A 67 -0.27 -8.54 2.85
C TYR A 67 -1.29 -7.94 3.82
N GLN A 68 -1.21 -8.25 5.11
CA GLN A 68 -2.10 -7.70 6.13
C GLN A 68 -1.78 -6.24 6.39
N GLU A 69 -0.50 -5.90 6.50
CA GLU A 69 0.01 -4.53 6.63
C GLU A 69 -0.36 -3.71 5.40
N VAL A 70 -0.16 -4.24 4.18
CA VAL A 70 -0.59 -3.59 2.93
C VAL A 70 -2.09 -3.29 2.92
N LEU A 71 -2.93 -4.26 3.33
CA LEU A 71 -4.39 -4.09 3.31
C LEU A 71 -4.91 -3.21 4.47
N THR A 72 -4.07 -2.89 5.44
CA THR A 72 -4.40 -1.99 6.55
C THR A 72 -3.65 -0.65 6.49
N ASP A 73 -2.76 -0.47 5.49
CA ASP A 73 -2.13 0.82 5.23
C ASP A 73 -3.16 1.80 4.64
N PRO A 74 -3.45 2.91 5.34
CA PRO A 74 -4.42 3.91 4.85
C PRO A 74 -4.07 4.48 3.48
N SER A 75 -2.80 4.46 3.06
CA SER A 75 -2.36 4.95 1.75
C SER A 75 -2.99 4.21 0.57
N TYR A 76 -3.54 3.01 0.78
CA TYR A 76 -4.31 2.28 -0.24
C TYR A 76 -5.82 2.61 -0.25
N ALA A 77 -6.27 3.63 0.48
CA ALA A 77 -7.67 4.01 0.43
C ALA A 77 -8.12 4.35 -1.00
N GLY A 78 -9.26 3.80 -1.40
CA GLY A 78 -9.79 3.96 -2.75
C GLY A 78 -9.17 3.03 -3.81
N GLN A 79 -8.25 2.11 -3.43
CA GLN A 79 -7.59 1.21 -4.38
C GLN A 79 -8.02 -0.25 -4.24
N ILE A 80 -7.90 -1.00 -5.35
CA ILE A 80 -8.01 -2.46 -5.44
C ILE A 80 -6.60 -2.99 -5.68
N VAL A 81 -6.04 -3.70 -4.70
CA VAL A 81 -4.64 -4.13 -4.72
C VAL A 81 -4.49 -5.52 -5.37
N THR A 82 -3.74 -5.60 -6.45
CA THR A 82 -3.35 -6.86 -7.08
C THR A 82 -2.01 -7.33 -6.54
N PHE A 83 -1.98 -8.43 -5.81
CA PHE A 83 -0.75 -9.02 -5.32
C PHE A 83 -0.06 -9.85 -6.41
N THR A 84 1.20 -9.52 -6.71
CA THR A 84 1.99 -10.28 -7.70
C THR A 84 2.55 -11.58 -7.13
N PHE A 85 2.74 -11.65 -5.80
CA PHE A 85 3.13 -12.87 -5.12
C PHE A 85 1.97 -13.88 -5.14
N PRO A 86 2.20 -15.14 -5.56
CA PRO A 86 1.12 -16.06 -5.87
C PRO A 86 0.36 -16.60 -4.65
N HIS A 87 1.01 -16.68 -3.49
CA HIS A 87 0.44 -17.28 -2.27
C HIS A 87 0.17 -16.23 -1.20
N ILE A 88 -1.02 -15.65 -1.23
CA ILE A 88 -1.48 -14.65 -0.25
C ILE A 88 -2.46 -15.33 0.72
N GLY A 89 -2.37 -14.98 2.00
CA GLY A 89 -3.20 -15.55 3.06
C GLY A 89 -2.65 -16.80 3.72
N ASN A 90 -1.55 -17.36 3.23
CA ASN A 90 -0.92 -18.60 3.68
C ASN A 90 -0.37 -18.55 5.12
N VAL A 91 -0.07 -17.38 5.66
CA VAL A 91 0.35 -17.19 7.06
C VAL A 91 -0.79 -16.78 7.99
N GLY A 92 -2.02 -16.66 7.47
CA GLY A 92 -3.18 -16.20 8.24
C GLY A 92 -3.14 -14.70 8.54
N THR A 93 -3.88 -14.30 9.54
CA THR A 93 -3.95 -12.92 10.04
C THR A 93 -3.95 -12.88 11.56
N ASN A 94 -3.54 -11.74 12.13
CA ASN A 94 -3.50 -11.51 13.58
C ASN A 94 -3.96 -10.07 13.90
N GLU A 95 -3.98 -9.69 15.15
CA GLU A 95 -4.41 -8.36 15.59
C GLU A 95 -3.20 -7.37 15.75
N ASP A 96 -1.97 -7.87 15.61
CA ASP A 96 -0.74 -7.11 15.79
C ASP A 96 -0.32 -6.37 14.51
N ASP A 97 -0.40 -7.06 13.35
CA ASP A 97 0.10 -6.57 12.07
C ASP A 97 -0.94 -5.64 11.38
N ILE A 98 -1.36 -4.59 12.10
CA ILE A 98 -2.33 -3.59 11.66
C ILE A 98 -1.62 -2.23 11.60
N GLU A 99 -1.70 -1.56 10.45
CA GLU A 99 -1.03 -0.28 10.23
C GLU A 99 -1.93 0.95 10.44
N THR A 100 -3.26 0.82 10.31
CA THR A 100 -4.14 1.97 10.53
C THR A 100 -4.19 2.40 11.99
N THR A 101 -4.12 3.70 12.25
CA THR A 101 -4.36 4.32 13.56
C THR A 101 -5.84 4.52 13.81
N ASN A 102 -6.60 4.86 12.77
CA ASN A 102 -8.04 5.11 12.85
C ASN A 102 -8.84 3.85 12.46
N LEU A 103 -9.18 3.03 13.46
CA LEU A 103 -9.98 1.81 13.26
C LEU A 103 -11.44 2.10 12.85
N ALA A 104 -11.91 3.31 13.05
CA ALA A 104 -13.26 3.73 12.67
C ALA A 104 -13.32 4.30 11.24
N ALA A 105 -12.18 4.45 10.56
CA ALA A 105 -12.15 4.95 9.19
C ALA A 105 -12.99 4.07 8.26
N THR A 106 -13.89 4.71 7.52
CA THR A 106 -14.75 4.04 6.52
C THR A 106 -14.05 3.92 5.17
N SER A 107 -13.02 4.71 4.95
CA SER A 107 -12.20 4.68 3.75
C SER A 107 -10.97 3.80 3.99
N GLY A 108 -10.70 2.91 3.04
CA GLY A 108 -9.57 1.98 3.09
C GLY A 108 -9.43 1.29 1.74
N VAL A 109 -8.63 0.22 1.70
CA VAL A 109 -8.51 -0.64 0.52
C VAL A 109 -9.91 -1.15 0.10
N ARG A 110 -10.21 -1.12 -1.19
CA ARG A 110 -11.52 -1.52 -1.73
C ARG A 110 -11.63 -3.02 -1.96
N GLY A 111 -10.50 -3.67 -2.21
CA GLY A 111 -10.44 -5.10 -2.43
C GLY A 111 -9.04 -5.58 -2.72
N CYS A 112 -8.89 -6.90 -2.82
CA CYS A 112 -7.63 -7.51 -3.21
C CYS A 112 -7.82 -8.59 -4.27
N VAL A 113 -6.85 -8.68 -5.18
CA VAL A 113 -6.80 -9.68 -6.26
C VAL A 113 -5.57 -10.55 -6.04
N VAL A 114 -5.77 -11.87 -6.00
CA VAL A 114 -4.71 -12.85 -5.75
C VAL A 114 -4.73 -13.97 -6.78
N LYS A 115 -3.58 -14.60 -7.01
CA LYS A 115 -3.46 -15.68 -7.99
C LYS A 115 -4.02 -17.01 -7.48
N ALA A 116 -3.48 -17.50 -6.38
CA ALA A 116 -3.86 -18.78 -5.82
C ALA A 116 -5.11 -18.66 -4.92
N ALA A 117 -5.85 -19.75 -4.78
CA ALA A 117 -6.85 -19.86 -3.73
C ALA A 117 -6.17 -19.73 -2.35
N VAL A 118 -6.86 -19.07 -1.43
CA VAL A 118 -6.37 -18.91 -0.06
C VAL A 118 -6.41 -20.27 0.65
N THR A 119 -5.27 -20.69 1.18
CA THR A 119 -5.13 -21.93 1.93
C THR A 119 -5.38 -21.72 3.43
N ASP A 120 -5.56 -22.81 4.16
CA ASP A 120 -5.52 -22.75 5.62
C ASP A 120 -4.16 -22.20 6.08
N PRO A 121 -4.13 -21.40 7.15
CA PRO A 121 -2.92 -20.74 7.59
C PRO A 121 -1.92 -21.72 8.21
N ALA A 122 -0.64 -21.55 7.89
CA ALA A 122 0.47 -22.35 8.38
C ALA A 122 1.49 -21.51 9.16
N ASN A 123 1.02 -20.63 10.06
CA ASN A 123 1.88 -19.79 10.89
C ASN A 123 1.39 -19.76 12.33
N TYR A 124 2.31 -19.84 13.31
CA TYR A 124 1.98 -19.85 14.75
C TYR A 124 1.34 -18.54 15.24
N ARG A 125 1.54 -17.40 14.54
CA ARG A 125 0.90 -16.11 14.85
C ARG A 125 -0.50 -15.98 14.24
N SER A 126 -0.99 -16.98 13.52
CA SER A 126 -2.32 -16.92 12.91
C SER A 126 -3.41 -17.03 13.96
N HIS A 127 -4.23 -16.01 14.06
CA HIS A 127 -5.45 -16.00 14.87
C HIS A 127 -6.70 -16.26 14.02
N ARG A 128 -6.64 -15.95 12.73
CA ARG A 128 -7.82 -16.01 11.86
C ARG A 128 -7.44 -16.34 10.41
N HIS A 129 -8.30 -17.08 9.73
CA HIS A 129 -8.18 -17.32 8.29
C HIS A 129 -8.37 -16.01 7.51
N PHE A 130 -7.56 -15.78 6.48
CA PHE A 130 -7.53 -14.53 5.72
C PHE A 130 -8.90 -14.13 5.13
N SER A 131 -9.65 -15.07 4.53
CA SER A 131 -10.98 -14.79 4.00
C SER A 131 -11.96 -14.32 5.08
N GLN A 132 -11.90 -14.89 6.29
CA GLN A 132 -12.75 -14.48 7.40
C GLN A 132 -12.35 -13.08 7.90
N TRP A 133 -11.06 -12.79 7.97
CA TRP A 133 -10.55 -11.49 8.36
C TRP A 133 -10.97 -10.38 7.38
N LEU A 134 -10.89 -10.62 6.05
CA LEU A 134 -11.40 -9.70 5.05
C LEU A 134 -12.90 -9.45 5.20
N ARG A 135 -13.68 -10.50 5.45
CA ARG A 135 -15.13 -10.38 5.66
C ARG A 135 -15.48 -9.47 6.83
N THR A 136 -14.77 -9.58 7.95
CA THR A 136 -15.00 -8.71 9.12
C THR A 136 -14.65 -7.25 8.89
N ARG A 137 -13.83 -6.96 7.85
CA ARG A 137 -13.42 -5.61 7.45
C ARG A 137 -14.16 -5.08 6.22
N GLY A 138 -15.12 -5.83 5.68
CA GLY A 138 -15.85 -5.44 4.49
C GLY A 138 -15.01 -5.43 3.20
N ILE A 139 -13.85 -6.11 3.19
CA ILE A 139 -12.92 -6.14 2.05
C ILE A 139 -13.28 -7.32 1.14
N ILE A 140 -13.42 -7.06 -0.15
CA ILE A 140 -13.69 -8.06 -1.18
C ILE A 140 -12.39 -8.65 -1.68
N GLY A 141 -12.31 -9.99 -1.75
CA GLY A 141 -11.18 -10.71 -2.34
C GLY A 141 -11.59 -11.42 -3.64
N LEU A 142 -10.64 -11.51 -4.58
CA LEU A 142 -10.81 -12.23 -5.84
C LEU A 142 -9.58 -13.10 -6.08
N SER A 143 -9.77 -14.42 -6.21
CA SER A 143 -8.72 -15.42 -6.46
C SER A 143 -8.91 -16.12 -7.81
N GLY A 144 -7.89 -16.89 -8.23
CA GLY A 144 -7.91 -17.60 -9.51
C GLY A 144 -7.56 -16.71 -10.71
N ILE A 145 -6.96 -15.56 -10.48
CA ILE A 145 -6.65 -14.54 -11.50
C ILE A 145 -5.21 -14.70 -12.00
N ASP A 146 -5.01 -14.51 -13.29
CA ASP A 146 -3.66 -14.28 -13.82
C ASP A 146 -3.18 -12.87 -13.44
N THR A 147 -2.65 -12.76 -12.20
CA THR A 147 -2.16 -11.50 -11.66
C THR A 147 -0.97 -10.94 -12.43
N ARG A 148 -0.21 -11.80 -13.13
CA ARG A 148 0.88 -11.34 -14.01
C ARG A 148 0.34 -10.65 -15.25
N ALA A 149 -0.68 -11.21 -15.91
CA ALA A 149 -1.33 -10.56 -17.04
C ALA A 149 -1.97 -9.23 -16.64
N LEU A 150 -2.64 -9.18 -15.48
CA LEU A 150 -3.22 -7.94 -14.95
C LEU A 150 -2.14 -6.89 -14.64
N THR A 151 -1.02 -7.29 -14.03
CA THR A 151 0.13 -6.39 -13.77
C THR A 151 0.71 -5.83 -15.07
N ASN A 152 0.86 -6.66 -16.11
CA ASN A 152 1.33 -6.20 -17.42
C ASN A 152 0.35 -5.19 -18.05
N LEU A 153 -0.95 -5.43 -17.95
CA LEU A 153 -1.99 -4.49 -18.41
C LEU A 153 -1.85 -3.14 -17.71
N ILE A 154 -1.65 -3.12 -16.37
CA ILE A 154 -1.47 -1.89 -15.60
C ILE A 154 -0.18 -1.17 -16.04
N ARG A 155 0.90 -1.89 -16.29
CA ARG A 155 2.16 -1.29 -16.76
C ARG A 155 2.05 -0.68 -18.16
N GLU A 156 1.26 -1.27 -19.04
CA GLU A 156 1.08 -0.80 -20.41
C GLU A 156 0.07 0.34 -20.51
N LYS A 157 -1.05 0.26 -19.80
CA LYS A 157 -2.18 1.19 -19.94
C LYS A 157 -2.29 2.22 -18.81
N GLY A 158 -1.52 2.08 -17.75
CA GLY A 158 -1.68 2.83 -16.50
C GLY A 158 -2.63 2.14 -15.53
N MET A 159 -2.81 2.72 -14.33
CA MET A 159 -3.71 2.20 -13.31
C MET A 159 -5.17 2.45 -13.70
N PRO A 160 -5.94 1.41 -14.09
CA PRO A 160 -7.32 1.59 -14.52
C PRO A 160 -8.27 1.74 -13.33
N ASN A 161 -9.35 2.46 -13.51
CA ASN A 161 -10.50 2.36 -12.63
C ASN A 161 -11.16 0.99 -12.82
N GLY A 162 -11.68 0.40 -11.75
CA GLY A 162 -12.36 -0.89 -11.80
C GLY A 162 -13.38 -1.09 -10.69
N VAL A 163 -14.19 -2.11 -10.86
CA VAL A 163 -15.11 -2.62 -9.84
C VAL A 163 -14.73 -4.06 -9.53
N ILE A 164 -14.46 -4.35 -8.27
CA ILE A 164 -14.38 -5.71 -7.75
C ILE A 164 -15.73 -6.12 -7.20
N ALA A 165 -16.21 -7.31 -7.57
CA ALA A 165 -17.50 -7.81 -7.15
C ALA A 165 -17.40 -9.26 -6.69
N HIS A 166 -18.05 -9.60 -5.57
CA HIS A 166 -18.19 -10.96 -5.04
C HIS A 166 -19.65 -11.26 -4.76
N HIS A 167 -20.15 -12.34 -5.34
CA HIS A 167 -21.50 -12.83 -5.12
C HIS A 167 -21.48 -14.36 -5.06
N ALA A 168 -21.82 -14.95 -3.90
CA ALA A 168 -21.69 -16.40 -3.66
C ALA A 168 -22.44 -17.26 -4.69
N ARG A 169 -23.54 -16.76 -5.28
CA ARG A 169 -24.31 -17.44 -6.32
C ARG A 169 -23.87 -17.11 -7.75
N GLY A 170 -22.85 -16.26 -7.93
CA GLY A 170 -22.36 -15.85 -9.25
C GLY A 170 -23.35 -15.03 -10.09
N ASN A 171 -24.30 -14.34 -9.45
CA ASN A 171 -25.27 -13.50 -10.16
C ASN A 171 -24.74 -12.07 -10.23
N PHE A 172 -24.34 -11.62 -11.42
CA PHE A 172 -23.78 -10.30 -11.65
C PHE A 172 -24.58 -9.51 -12.68
N ASP A 173 -24.84 -8.24 -12.39
CA ASP A 173 -25.30 -7.27 -13.38
C ASP A 173 -24.09 -6.61 -14.05
N LEU A 174 -23.62 -7.22 -15.15
CA LEU A 174 -22.45 -6.73 -15.89
C LEU A 174 -22.65 -5.31 -16.43
N LYS A 175 -23.89 -4.94 -16.80
CA LYS A 175 -24.17 -3.59 -17.30
C LYS A 175 -23.98 -2.55 -16.21
N LYS A 176 -24.47 -2.82 -15.01
CA LYS A 176 -24.26 -1.99 -13.82
C LYS A 176 -22.78 -1.89 -13.46
N LEU A 177 -22.07 -3.03 -13.39
CA LEU A 177 -20.65 -3.05 -13.01
C LEU A 177 -19.79 -2.24 -14.00
N LYS A 178 -20.02 -2.39 -15.31
CA LYS A 178 -19.35 -1.57 -16.34
C LYS A 178 -19.64 -0.10 -16.20
N ALA A 179 -20.89 0.27 -15.92
CA ALA A 179 -21.26 1.66 -15.70
C ALA A 179 -20.57 2.24 -14.46
N LEU A 180 -20.52 1.52 -13.36
CA LEU A 180 -19.82 1.93 -12.13
C LEU A 180 -18.31 2.14 -12.36
N ALA A 181 -17.66 1.22 -13.06
CA ALA A 181 -16.22 1.34 -13.37
C ALA A 181 -15.93 2.57 -14.25
N ALA A 182 -16.76 2.82 -15.26
CA ALA A 182 -16.57 3.91 -16.22
C ALA A 182 -16.92 5.30 -15.65
N GLN A 183 -17.85 5.37 -14.69
CA GLN A 183 -18.31 6.64 -14.11
C GLN A 183 -17.48 7.11 -12.92
N TRP A 184 -16.67 6.23 -12.31
CA TRP A 184 -15.85 6.63 -11.19
C TRP A 184 -14.73 7.58 -11.65
N PRO A 185 -14.59 8.77 -11.01
CA PRO A 185 -13.66 9.81 -11.50
C PRO A 185 -12.17 9.47 -11.32
N GLY A 186 -11.83 8.41 -10.56
CA GLY A 186 -10.46 8.10 -10.19
C GLY A 186 -9.98 8.88 -8.97
N LEU A 187 -8.70 8.72 -8.62
CA LEU A 187 -8.12 9.36 -7.42
C LEU A 187 -7.74 10.82 -7.63
N VAL A 188 -7.62 11.29 -8.87
CA VAL A 188 -7.29 12.70 -9.17
C VAL A 188 -8.40 13.62 -8.63
N GLY A 189 -8.01 14.62 -7.85
CA GLY A 189 -8.92 15.54 -7.19
C GLY A 189 -9.59 15.00 -5.92
N MET A 190 -9.28 13.76 -5.49
CA MET A 190 -9.85 13.18 -4.26
C MET A 190 -8.98 13.48 -3.04
N ASP A 191 -9.56 14.20 -2.07
CA ASP A 191 -9.01 14.31 -0.72
C ASP A 191 -9.47 13.13 0.13
N LEU A 192 -8.65 12.07 0.18
CA LEU A 192 -8.91 10.90 1.02
C LEU A 192 -8.22 10.98 2.39
N ALA A 193 -7.30 11.90 2.57
CA ALA A 193 -6.60 12.08 3.84
C ALA A 193 -7.57 12.39 4.98
N LYS A 194 -8.55 13.26 4.76
CA LYS A 194 -9.60 13.59 5.75
C LYS A 194 -10.47 12.39 6.15
N ASP A 195 -10.63 11.39 5.26
CA ASP A 195 -11.49 10.23 5.51
C ASP A 195 -10.78 9.17 6.36
N VAL A 196 -9.45 9.17 6.39
CA VAL A 196 -8.63 8.19 7.12
C VAL A 196 -7.96 8.79 8.36
N SER A 197 -7.81 10.10 8.43
CA SER A 197 -7.20 10.82 9.56
C SER A 197 -8.00 10.64 10.85
N LEU A 198 -7.31 10.74 11.97
CA LEU A 198 -7.93 10.87 13.29
C LEU A 198 -8.80 12.13 13.36
N THR A 199 -9.85 12.07 14.18
CA THR A 199 -10.73 13.21 14.43
C THR A 199 -10.36 13.99 15.69
N GLN A 200 -9.48 13.43 16.51
CA GLN A 200 -9.01 14.01 17.78
C GLN A 200 -7.53 13.73 17.98
N ARG A 201 -6.88 14.60 18.76
CA ARG A 201 -5.50 14.40 19.17
C ARG A 201 -5.32 13.10 19.96
N MET A 202 -4.19 12.42 19.73
CA MET A 202 -3.82 11.18 20.38
C MET A 202 -2.33 11.22 20.79
N GLU A 203 -2.01 10.71 21.96
CA GLU A 203 -0.64 10.44 22.37
C GLU A 203 -0.26 9.01 22.01
N TRP A 204 1.01 8.82 21.61
CA TRP A 204 1.52 7.50 21.21
C TRP A 204 2.79 7.14 21.96
N ASP A 205 2.85 5.89 22.47
CA ASP A 205 3.99 5.39 23.26
C ASP A 205 4.42 3.95 22.89
N GLU A 206 3.75 3.31 21.91
CA GLU A 206 4.09 1.94 21.48
C GLU A 206 5.42 1.94 20.70
N THR A 207 6.28 0.96 21.02
CA THR A 207 7.57 0.73 20.35
C THR A 207 7.46 -0.38 19.30
N SER A 208 8.50 -0.57 18.51
CA SER A 208 8.56 -1.65 17.50
C SER A 208 8.43 -3.02 18.13
N TRP A 209 7.98 -3.98 17.33
CA TRP A 209 7.79 -5.37 17.74
C TRP A 209 9.13 -6.06 18.01
N ASP A 210 9.22 -6.75 19.11
CA ASP A 210 10.34 -7.60 19.50
C ASP A 210 9.93 -9.07 19.56
N TRP A 211 10.82 -9.95 19.11
CA TRP A 211 10.55 -11.38 19.03
C TRP A 211 10.14 -12.04 20.37
N LYS A 212 10.64 -11.54 21.49
CA LYS A 212 10.39 -12.13 22.81
C LYS A 212 9.19 -11.53 23.53
N SER A 213 8.95 -10.24 23.32
CA SER A 213 7.98 -9.44 24.09
C SER A 213 6.80 -8.91 23.28
N GLY A 214 6.81 -9.05 21.94
CA GLY A 214 5.82 -8.40 21.09
C GLY A 214 6.02 -6.89 21.01
N TYR A 215 4.94 -6.12 20.84
CA TYR A 215 4.99 -4.66 20.92
C TYR A 215 5.18 -4.21 22.38
N GLY A 216 6.13 -3.32 22.60
CA GLY A 216 6.42 -2.72 23.89
C GLY A 216 5.81 -1.33 24.03
N ARG A 217 6.10 -0.69 25.16
CA ARG A 217 5.85 0.73 25.39
C ARG A 217 7.13 1.41 25.77
N ARG A 218 7.24 2.70 25.43
CA ARG A 218 8.42 3.49 25.77
C ARG A 218 8.71 3.43 27.28
N ASN A 219 9.91 3.00 27.62
CA ASN A 219 10.44 3.01 28.97
C ASN A 219 11.48 4.14 29.08
N GLY A 220 11.26 5.10 29.97
CA GLY A 220 12.17 6.21 30.20
C GLY A 220 11.63 7.57 29.76
N ILE A 221 12.47 8.58 29.97
CA ILE A 221 12.14 9.98 29.65
C ILE A 221 12.39 10.18 28.15
N ALA A 222 11.40 10.75 27.46
CA ALA A 222 11.57 11.16 26.08
C ALA A 222 12.59 12.30 25.97
N THR A 223 13.40 12.27 24.93
CA THR A 223 14.41 13.31 24.66
C THR A 223 13.85 14.43 23.81
N HIS A 224 12.85 14.16 23.00
CA HIS A 224 12.25 15.09 22.06
C HIS A 224 10.73 14.96 22.00
N LYS A 225 10.04 16.08 21.79
CA LYS A 225 8.61 16.14 21.51
C LYS A 225 8.38 16.28 20.01
N VAL A 226 7.64 15.36 19.44
CA VAL A 226 7.27 15.37 18.01
C VAL A 226 5.77 15.49 17.89
N VAL A 227 5.30 16.45 17.10
CA VAL A 227 3.90 16.50 16.67
C VAL A 227 3.81 15.93 15.26
N ALA A 228 3.05 14.86 15.11
CA ALA A 228 2.81 14.17 13.84
C ALA A 228 1.43 14.55 13.28
N VAL A 229 1.40 15.12 12.08
CA VAL A 229 0.16 15.45 11.37
C VAL A 229 -0.31 14.19 10.62
N ASP A 230 -1.52 13.75 10.90
CA ASP A 230 -2.09 12.49 10.39
C ASP A 230 -2.86 12.70 9.08
N TYR A 231 -2.21 12.40 7.96
CA TYR A 231 -2.86 12.34 6.64
C TYR A 231 -3.28 10.91 6.26
N GLY A 232 -3.14 9.94 7.16
CA GLY A 232 -3.31 8.50 6.96
C GLY A 232 -2.10 7.74 7.49
N LEU A 233 -1.74 8.05 8.70
CA LEU A 233 -0.51 7.68 9.38
C LEU A 233 -0.45 6.17 9.66
N LYS A 234 0.65 5.53 9.29
CA LYS A 234 0.97 4.15 9.66
C LYS A 234 1.49 4.06 11.09
N ARG A 235 1.02 3.04 11.82
CA ARG A 235 1.49 2.76 13.19
C ARG A 235 3.00 2.54 13.24
N ASN A 236 3.58 1.87 12.22
CA ASN A 236 5.01 1.61 12.25
C ASN A 236 5.88 2.87 12.17
N ILE A 237 5.40 3.94 11.55
CA ILE A 237 6.06 5.26 11.61
C ILE A 237 6.10 5.78 13.05
N LEU A 238 4.98 5.70 13.76
CA LEU A 238 4.90 6.13 15.15
C LEU A 238 5.84 5.30 16.05
N ARG A 239 5.90 3.99 15.82
CA ARG A 239 6.82 3.09 16.53
C ARG A 239 8.27 3.49 16.29
N CYS A 240 8.66 3.77 15.04
CA CYS A 240 10.02 4.21 14.71
C CYS A 240 10.38 5.56 15.37
N LEU A 241 9.45 6.51 15.44
CA LEU A 241 9.65 7.77 16.17
C LEU A 241 9.82 7.53 17.67
N THR A 242 9.00 6.65 18.26
CA THR A 242 9.09 6.27 19.67
C THR A 242 10.41 5.59 20.00
N ASP A 243 10.87 4.65 19.14
CA ASP A 243 12.15 3.96 19.27
C ASP A 243 13.35 4.92 19.15
N ALA A 244 13.19 5.99 18.37
CA ALA A 244 14.17 7.06 18.27
C ALA A 244 14.20 8.00 19.51
N GLY A 245 13.38 7.72 20.54
CA GLY A 245 13.32 8.48 21.80
C GLY A 245 12.33 9.64 21.79
N CYS A 246 11.41 9.71 20.84
CA CYS A 246 10.44 10.78 20.75
C CYS A 246 9.18 10.50 21.60
N GLU A 247 8.67 11.55 22.24
CA GLU A 247 7.29 11.65 22.71
C GLU A 247 6.44 12.14 21.54
N VAL A 248 5.47 11.32 21.10
CA VAL A 248 4.73 11.60 19.88
C VAL A 248 3.29 11.97 20.19
N THR A 249 2.90 13.17 19.78
CA THR A 249 1.51 13.62 19.76
C THR A 249 1.02 13.63 18.33
N VAL A 250 -0.05 12.88 18.05
CA VAL A 250 -0.68 12.82 16.73
C VAL A 250 -1.83 13.81 16.69
N VAL A 251 -1.90 14.63 15.63
CA VAL A 251 -2.97 15.59 15.39
C VAL A 251 -3.67 15.32 14.05
N PRO A 252 -4.97 15.68 13.92
CA PRO A 252 -5.71 15.50 12.67
C PRO A 252 -5.09 16.23 11.47
N ALA A 253 -5.42 15.77 10.25
CA ALA A 253 -4.93 16.34 8.99
C ALA A 253 -5.20 17.84 8.83
N ASN A 254 -6.28 18.34 9.41
CA ASN A 254 -6.72 19.73 9.35
C ASN A 254 -6.28 20.57 10.56
N ALA A 255 -5.34 20.09 11.37
CA ALA A 255 -4.83 20.86 12.51
C ALA A 255 -4.13 22.14 12.04
N GLU A 256 -4.39 23.26 12.71
CA GLU A 256 -3.80 24.55 12.40
C GLU A 256 -2.35 24.63 12.92
N ALA A 257 -1.48 25.32 12.21
CA ALA A 257 -0.08 25.45 12.58
C ALA A 257 0.11 26.06 13.96
N ASP A 258 -0.72 27.04 14.32
CA ASP A 258 -0.64 27.72 15.63
C ASP A 258 -0.96 26.74 16.77
N ASP A 259 -1.94 25.84 16.60
CA ASP A 259 -2.26 24.81 17.58
C ASP A 259 -1.12 23.77 17.70
N ILE A 260 -0.51 23.39 16.57
CA ILE A 260 0.65 22.50 16.55
C ILE A 260 1.83 23.15 17.29
N LEU A 261 2.14 24.41 17.01
CA LEU A 261 3.24 25.13 17.63
C LEU A 261 2.99 25.42 19.12
N ALA A 262 1.72 25.60 19.55
CA ALA A 262 1.34 25.73 20.94
C ALA A 262 1.66 24.50 21.80
N LEU A 263 1.79 23.31 21.20
CA LEU A 263 2.28 22.11 21.87
C LEU A 263 3.79 22.13 22.14
N ASN A 264 4.48 23.19 21.68
CA ASN A 264 5.93 23.37 21.80
C ASN A 264 6.75 22.16 21.36
N PRO A 265 6.58 21.67 20.09
CA PRO A 265 7.32 20.54 19.58
C PRO A 265 8.80 20.87 19.35
N ASP A 266 9.66 19.87 19.49
CA ASP A 266 11.05 19.93 19.04
C ASP A 266 11.15 19.66 17.52
N GLY A 267 10.24 18.86 16.98
CA GLY A 267 10.13 18.56 15.55
C GLY A 267 8.69 18.28 15.11
N ILE A 268 8.45 18.46 13.83
CA ILE A 268 7.15 18.29 13.18
C ILE A 268 7.27 17.17 12.15
N PHE A 269 6.35 16.22 12.21
CA PHE A 269 6.31 15.10 11.28
C PHE A 269 5.06 15.19 10.38
N LEU A 270 5.25 15.11 9.06
CA LEU A 270 4.17 15.07 8.07
C LEU A 270 4.01 13.64 7.55
N SER A 271 2.90 13.00 7.84
CA SER A 271 2.73 11.58 7.61
C SER A 271 2.49 11.20 6.13
N ASN A 272 2.56 9.90 5.86
CA ASN A 272 2.01 9.28 4.67
C ASN A 272 0.48 9.42 4.62
N GLY A 273 -0.12 9.07 3.47
CA GLY A 273 -1.57 9.08 3.31
C GLY A 273 -2.02 8.83 1.88
N PRO A 274 -3.33 8.66 1.66
CA PRO A 274 -3.94 8.42 0.37
C PRO A 274 -4.38 9.70 -0.35
N GLY A 275 -4.78 9.52 -1.61
CA GLY A 275 -5.47 10.55 -2.38
C GLY A 275 -4.53 11.45 -3.19
N ASP A 276 -5.11 12.54 -3.69
CA ASP A 276 -4.41 13.54 -4.48
C ASP A 276 -3.79 14.58 -3.55
N PRO A 277 -2.45 14.79 -3.60
CA PRO A 277 -1.79 15.80 -2.78
C PRO A 277 -2.28 17.23 -3.03
N GLU A 278 -2.71 17.57 -4.25
CA GLU A 278 -3.26 18.90 -4.54
C GLU A 278 -4.61 19.11 -3.85
N ALA A 279 -5.45 18.08 -3.78
CA ALA A 279 -6.75 18.15 -3.11
C ALA A 279 -6.60 18.29 -1.59
N THR A 280 -5.75 17.49 -0.95
CA THR A 280 -5.37 17.61 0.47
C THR A 280 -4.65 18.93 0.73
N GLY A 281 -3.85 19.40 -0.22
CA GLY A 281 -3.07 20.62 -0.18
C GLY A 281 -3.89 21.90 0.02
N VAL A 282 -5.16 21.89 -0.35
CA VAL A 282 -6.04 23.08 -0.19
C VAL A 282 -6.02 23.61 1.22
N TYR A 283 -6.08 22.74 2.23
CA TYR A 283 -6.03 23.15 3.64
C TYR A 283 -4.66 22.93 4.29
N ALA A 284 -3.91 21.91 3.90
CA ALA A 284 -2.67 21.53 4.58
C ALA A 284 -1.47 22.40 4.15
N VAL A 285 -1.36 22.79 2.87
CA VAL A 285 -0.22 23.57 2.34
C VAL A 285 -0.05 24.91 3.05
N PRO A 286 -1.09 25.73 3.30
CA PRO A 286 -0.95 26.96 4.06
C PRO A 286 -0.36 26.75 5.47
N GLU A 287 -0.80 25.70 6.14
CA GLU A 287 -0.34 25.37 7.49
C GLU A 287 1.11 24.85 7.47
N ILE A 288 1.47 23.98 6.52
CA ILE A 288 2.85 23.51 6.37
C ILE A 288 3.81 24.67 6.10
N ARG A 289 3.42 25.70 5.34
CA ARG A 289 4.25 26.91 5.11
C ARG A 289 4.53 27.65 6.43
N LYS A 290 3.53 27.81 7.30
CA LYS A 290 3.72 28.39 8.63
C LYS A 290 4.67 27.54 9.48
N LEU A 291 4.48 26.21 9.47
CA LEU A 291 5.33 25.27 10.22
C LEU A 291 6.79 25.34 9.75
N VAL A 292 7.05 25.36 8.43
CA VAL A 292 8.41 25.53 7.86
C VAL A 292 9.01 26.89 8.23
N SER A 293 8.18 27.94 8.25
CA SER A 293 8.60 29.31 8.62
C SER A 293 8.95 29.43 10.11
N SER A 294 8.44 28.57 10.98
CA SER A 294 8.75 28.56 12.40
C SER A 294 10.22 28.21 12.71
N GLY A 295 10.94 27.64 11.73
CA GLY A 295 12.33 27.18 11.90
C GLY A 295 12.48 25.86 12.63
N LYS A 296 11.38 25.23 13.04
CA LYS A 296 11.40 23.89 13.64
C LYS A 296 11.81 22.82 12.61
N PRO A 297 12.52 21.76 13.01
CA PRO A 297 12.77 20.60 12.15
C PRO A 297 11.47 19.99 11.61
N VAL A 298 11.45 19.72 10.30
CA VAL A 298 10.30 19.09 9.61
C VAL A 298 10.76 17.87 8.84
N PHE A 299 10.10 16.74 9.05
CA PHE A 299 10.32 15.52 8.30
C PHE A 299 9.00 15.03 7.67
N GLY A 300 8.98 14.78 6.37
CA GLY A 300 7.81 14.29 5.62
C GLY A 300 8.04 12.94 4.95
N ILE A 301 7.03 12.06 4.99
CA ILE A 301 7.03 10.75 4.33
C ILE A 301 5.86 10.65 3.36
N CYS A 302 6.13 10.18 2.14
CA CYS A 302 5.15 9.84 1.08
C CYS A 302 4.21 11.02 0.76
N LEU A 303 2.95 11.01 1.20
CA LEU A 303 2.06 12.17 1.05
C LEU A 303 2.64 13.42 1.74
N GLY A 304 3.22 13.29 2.94
CA GLY A 304 3.89 14.39 3.64
C GLY A 304 5.07 14.99 2.86
N HIS A 305 5.80 14.18 2.09
CA HIS A 305 6.81 14.66 1.15
C HIS A 305 6.17 15.49 0.01
N GLN A 306 5.10 15.00 -0.59
CA GLN A 306 4.39 15.70 -1.67
C GLN A 306 3.78 17.01 -1.17
N MET A 307 3.19 17.00 0.02
CA MET A 307 2.63 18.19 0.67
C MET A 307 3.70 19.23 1.00
N LEU A 308 4.87 18.77 1.49
CA LEU A 308 6.00 19.66 1.74
C LEU A 308 6.51 20.29 0.44
N ALA A 309 6.64 19.50 -0.64
CA ALA A 309 7.03 20.02 -1.95
C ALA A 309 6.07 21.09 -2.47
N LEU A 310 4.74 20.85 -2.37
CA LEU A 310 3.72 21.85 -2.72
C LEU A 310 3.82 23.11 -1.84
N ALA A 311 4.07 22.95 -0.55
CA ALA A 311 4.24 24.09 0.38
C ALA A 311 5.47 24.93 0.03
N LEU A 312 6.54 24.32 -0.44
CA LEU A 312 7.76 24.97 -0.91
C LEU A 312 7.62 25.58 -2.33
N GLY A 313 6.56 25.26 -3.07
CA GLY A 313 6.26 25.86 -4.38
C GLY A 313 6.51 24.95 -5.58
N ALA A 314 6.87 23.69 -5.37
CA ALA A 314 6.93 22.68 -6.41
C ALA A 314 5.51 22.21 -6.81
N LYS A 315 5.42 21.37 -7.83
CA LYS A 315 4.18 20.74 -8.31
C LYS A 315 4.23 19.24 -8.13
N THR A 316 3.05 18.62 -8.13
CA THR A 316 2.91 17.16 -8.16
C THR A 316 2.23 16.71 -9.45
N ARG A 317 2.37 15.44 -9.80
CA ARG A 317 1.70 14.84 -10.94
C ARG A 317 1.31 13.41 -10.68
N LYS A 318 0.21 12.96 -11.29
CA LYS A 318 -0.18 11.55 -11.31
C LYS A 318 0.83 10.73 -12.10
N MET A 319 1.21 9.58 -11.57
CA MET A 319 2.08 8.62 -12.26
C MET A 319 1.26 7.69 -13.15
N HIS A 320 1.92 7.15 -14.18
CA HIS A 320 1.28 6.19 -15.08
C HIS A 320 0.87 4.90 -14.35
N GLN A 321 1.79 4.27 -13.62
CA GLN A 321 1.55 2.99 -12.95
C GLN A 321 1.79 3.04 -11.43
N GLY A 322 2.31 4.14 -10.89
CA GLY A 322 2.70 4.28 -9.50
C GLY A 322 3.90 3.38 -9.12
N HIS A 323 4.29 3.49 -7.87
CA HIS A 323 5.29 2.62 -7.25
C HIS A 323 4.66 1.91 -6.06
N HIS A 324 4.56 0.57 -6.13
CA HIS A 324 3.97 -0.24 -5.07
C HIS A 324 4.78 -1.52 -4.87
N GLY A 325 5.47 -1.62 -3.76
CA GLY A 325 6.29 -2.80 -3.43
C GLY A 325 7.43 -2.48 -2.49
N ALA A 326 8.21 -3.52 -2.15
CA ALA A 326 9.26 -3.47 -1.14
C ALA A 326 10.67 -3.70 -1.74
N ASN A 327 10.85 -3.42 -3.02
CA ASN A 327 12.09 -3.72 -3.76
C ASN A 327 12.53 -2.57 -4.69
N HIS A 328 12.23 -1.33 -4.33
CA HIS A 328 12.53 -0.16 -5.15
C HIS A 328 13.92 0.39 -4.82
N PRO A 329 14.87 0.37 -5.78
CA PRO A 329 16.19 0.96 -5.59
C PRO A 329 16.12 2.47 -5.70
N VAL A 330 16.63 3.16 -4.69
CA VAL A 330 16.69 4.63 -4.61
C VAL A 330 18.14 5.06 -4.43
N LYS A 331 18.59 6.03 -5.21
CA LYS A 331 19.88 6.68 -5.06
C LYS A 331 19.75 7.84 -4.11
N ASP A 332 20.53 7.81 -3.02
CA ASP A 332 20.75 8.94 -2.12
C ASP A 332 21.95 9.76 -2.64
N PHE A 333 21.71 11.00 -3.05
CA PHE A 333 22.76 11.92 -3.50
C PHE A 333 23.60 12.47 -2.35
N THR A 334 23.09 12.45 -1.12
CA THR A 334 23.82 12.98 0.05
C THR A 334 24.92 12.03 0.53
N THR A 335 24.73 10.73 0.38
CA THR A 335 25.70 9.68 0.79
C THR A 335 26.34 8.98 -0.39
N GLY A 336 25.77 9.09 -1.59
CA GLY A 336 26.17 8.34 -2.77
C GLY A 336 25.74 6.87 -2.78
N LYS A 337 24.98 6.40 -1.80
CA LYS A 337 24.51 5.03 -1.67
C LYS A 337 23.28 4.75 -2.50
N VAL A 338 23.02 3.47 -2.74
CA VAL A 338 21.73 2.96 -3.23
C VAL A 338 21.09 2.17 -2.10
N GLU A 339 19.84 2.48 -1.82
CA GLU A 339 19.02 1.84 -0.80
C GLU A 339 17.88 1.09 -1.46
N ILE A 340 17.49 -0.05 -0.93
CA ILE A 340 16.29 -0.75 -1.34
C ILE A 340 15.16 -0.31 -0.41
N THR A 341 14.07 0.19 -1.00
CA THR A 341 13.02 0.87 -0.25
C THR A 341 11.65 0.26 -0.50
N SER A 342 10.74 0.50 0.43
CA SER A 342 9.31 0.24 0.27
C SER A 342 8.61 1.48 -0.27
N MET A 343 7.75 1.31 -1.27
CA MET A 343 6.98 2.40 -1.89
C MET A 343 5.50 2.05 -2.02
N ASN A 344 4.66 3.05 -1.83
CA ASN A 344 3.23 2.97 -2.07
C ASN A 344 2.68 4.35 -2.44
N HIS A 345 2.81 4.75 -3.71
CA HIS A 345 2.30 6.03 -4.17
C HIS A 345 1.93 6.02 -5.65
N GLY A 346 0.86 6.73 -6.00
CA GLY A 346 0.40 6.95 -7.38
C GLY A 346 0.64 8.39 -7.88
N PHE A 347 1.17 9.26 -7.02
CA PHE A 347 1.57 10.63 -7.36
C PHE A 347 3.06 10.82 -7.03
N THR A 348 3.70 11.77 -7.67
CA THR A 348 5.11 12.12 -7.44
C THR A 348 5.32 13.61 -7.54
N VAL A 349 6.35 14.12 -6.88
CA VAL A 349 6.83 15.49 -7.06
C VAL A 349 7.43 15.62 -8.46
N ASP A 350 7.02 16.67 -9.17
CA ASP A 350 7.62 17.00 -10.47
C ASP A 350 8.95 17.73 -10.25
N ARG A 351 10.05 16.98 -10.43
CA ARG A 351 11.42 17.45 -10.16
C ARG A 351 11.80 18.71 -10.98
N GLU A 352 11.21 18.89 -12.16
CA GLU A 352 11.49 20.05 -13.02
C GLU A 352 10.90 21.37 -12.45
N THR A 353 10.04 21.25 -11.44
CA THR A 353 9.37 22.39 -10.78
C THR A 353 9.95 22.74 -9.43
N LEU A 354 11.02 22.08 -8.99
CA LEU A 354 11.68 22.39 -7.73
C LEU A 354 12.19 23.82 -7.72
N PRO A 355 11.77 24.67 -6.77
CA PRO A 355 12.20 26.06 -6.72
C PRO A 355 13.63 26.20 -6.19
N GLN A 356 14.22 27.36 -6.37
CA GLN A 356 15.54 27.68 -5.85
C GLN A 356 15.59 27.47 -4.32
N GLY A 357 16.67 26.81 -3.83
CA GLY A 357 16.86 26.49 -2.42
C GLY A 357 16.21 25.16 -2.01
N VAL A 358 15.43 24.52 -2.88
CA VAL A 358 14.95 23.14 -2.66
C VAL A 358 15.81 22.18 -3.47
N VAL A 359 16.52 21.28 -2.80
CA VAL A 359 17.43 20.33 -3.45
C VAL A 359 16.81 18.94 -3.49
N GLU A 360 16.96 18.26 -4.62
CA GLU A 360 16.64 16.84 -4.75
C GLU A 360 17.71 16.03 -4.02
N THR A 361 17.30 15.21 -3.07
CA THR A 361 18.20 14.38 -2.25
C THR A 361 18.19 12.91 -2.66
N HIS A 362 17.08 12.44 -3.21
CA HIS A 362 16.91 11.05 -3.59
C HIS A 362 16.17 10.91 -4.93
N VAL A 363 16.52 9.87 -5.69
CA VAL A 363 15.91 9.58 -7.01
C VAL A 363 15.66 8.07 -7.18
N SER A 364 14.52 7.70 -7.75
CA SER A 364 14.21 6.33 -8.15
C SER A 364 15.14 5.88 -9.29
N LEU A 365 15.78 4.71 -9.15
CA LEU A 365 16.56 4.12 -10.22
C LEU A 365 15.72 3.35 -11.25
N PHE A 366 14.42 3.21 -11.04
CA PHE A 366 13.53 2.59 -12.02
C PHE A 366 13.11 3.57 -13.13
N ASP A 367 12.81 4.82 -12.78
CA ASP A 367 12.22 5.77 -13.71
C ASP A 367 12.71 7.22 -13.56
N GLY A 368 13.64 7.46 -12.64
CA GLY A 368 14.18 8.80 -12.38
C GLY A 368 13.23 9.76 -11.67
N SER A 369 12.12 9.27 -11.12
CA SER A 369 11.20 10.12 -10.34
C SER A 369 11.85 10.59 -9.04
N ASN A 370 11.45 11.79 -8.58
CA ASN A 370 11.92 12.35 -7.32
C ASN A 370 11.51 11.46 -6.15
N CYS A 371 12.46 11.15 -5.27
CA CYS A 371 12.24 10.33 -4.07
C CYS A 371 12.65 11.03 -2.77
N GLY A 372 13.04 12.30 -2.82
CA GLY A 372 13.36 13.07 -1.64
C GLY A 372 13.82 14.48 -1.95
N ILE A 373 13.50 15.40 -1.05
CA ILE A 373 13.91 16.80 -1.10
C ILE A 373 14.40 17.28 0.27
N ALA A 374 15.21 18.33 0.25
CA ALA A 374 15.58 19.10 1.43
C ALA A 374 15.57 20.60 1.12
N LEU A 375 15.31 21.42 2.12
CA LEU A 375 15.42 22.89 2.03
C LEU A 375 16.81 23.31 2.51
N GLU A 376 17.59 23.97 1.63
CA GLU A 376 18.94 24.41 1.94
C GLU A 376 18.98 25.32 3.16
N GLY A 377 19.94 25.05 4.07
CA GLY A 377 20.13 25.86 5.28
C GLY A 377 19.03 25.76 6.32
N LYS A 378 18.06 24.87 6.14
CA LYS A 378 16.94 24.62 7.09
C LYS A 378 16.89 23.14 7.49
N PRO A 379 16.46 22.83 8.72
CA PRO A 379 16.27 21.43 9.15
C PRO A 379 14.96 20.83 8.62
N VAL A 380 14.79 20.88 7.30
CA VAL A 380 13.56 20.47 6.61
C VAL A 380 13.92 19.49 5.49
N PHE A 381 13.41 18.27 5.57
CA PHE A 381 13.62 17.25 4.55
C PHE A 381 12.44 16.28 4.46
N SER A 382 12.36 15.55 3.36
CA SER A 382 11.33 14.52 3.16
C SER A 382 11.74 13.46 2.17
N VAL A 383 11.08 12.30 2.24
CA VAL A 383 11.27 11.18 1.32
C VAL A 383 9.93 10.65 0.80
N GLN A 384 9.92 10.21 -0.47
CA GLN A 384 8.72 9.66 -1.11
C GLN A 384 8.44 8.22 -0.67
N TYR A 385 9.47 7.48 -0.34
CA TYR A 385 9.39 6.08 0.09
C TYR A 385 9.12 5.97 1.61
N HIS A 386 8.91 4.73 2.07
CA HIS A 386 8.55 4.40 3.43
C HIS A 386 9.77 3.86 4.21
N PRO A 387 10.53 4.70 4.93
CA PRO A 387 11.70 4.26 5.70
C PRO A 387 11.35 3.37 6.90
N GLU A 388 10.10 3.43 7.36
CA GLU A 388 9.57 2.55 8.41
C GLU A 388 9.34 1.12 7.92
N ALA A 389 9.32 0.89 6.59
CA ALA A 389 8.99 -0.39 5.96
C ALA A 389 7.58 -0.90 6.37
N SER A 390 7.46 -2.13 6.84
CA SER A 390 6.21 -2.78 7.28
C SER A 390 5.12 -2.82 6.19
N PRO A 391 5.30 -3.72 5.18
CA PRO A 391 6.48 -4.59 4.97
C PRO A 391 7.62 -3.88 4.23
N GLY A 392 8.83 -4.42 4.33
CA GLY A 392 9.95 -4.01 3.48
C GLY A 392 11.32 -4.01 4.15
N PRO A 393 12.34 -3.61 3.40
CA PRO A 393 13.71 -3.48 3.89
C PRO A 393 13.89 -2.28 4.81
N GLN A 394 14.90 -2.34 5.67
CA GLN A 394 15.18 -1.35 6.70
C GLN A 394 16.39 -0.46 6.38
N ASP A 395 16.84 -0.44 5.13
CA ASP A 395 18.04 0.29 4.69
C ASP A 395 17.99 1.78 5.08
N SER A 396 16.79 2.36 5.08
CA SER A 396 16.57 3.79 5.32
C SER A 396 16.03 4.14 6.71
N HIS A 397 15.98 3.20 7.66
CA HIS A 397 15.55 3.45 9.05
C HIS A 397 16.36 4.57 9.73
N TYR A 398 17.61 4.80 9.33
CA TYR A 398 18.47 5.87 9.86
C TYR A 398 17.87 7.27 9.68
N LEU A 399 16.88 7.46 8.81
CA LEU A 399 16.24 8.78 8.61
C LEU A 399 15.50 9.26 9.86
N PHE A 400 14.96 8.36 10.68
CA PHE A 400 14.38 8.73 11.98
C PHE A 400 15.45 9.28 12.94
N LYS A 401 16.64 8.66 12.95
CA LYS A 401 17.78 9.18 13.71
C LYS A 401 18.26 10.53 13.17
N ARG A 402 18.33 10.70 11.83
CA ARG A 402 18.66 11.99 11.19
C ARG A 402 17.68 13.09 11.64
N PHE A 403 16.39 12.77 11.76
CA PHE A 403 15.40 13.73 12.25
C PHE A 403 15.68 14.14 13.71
N VAL A 404 16.01 13.19 14.59
CA VAL A 404 16.43 13.46 15.97
C VAL A 404 17.68 14.34 16.01
N GLU A 405 18.70 14.03 15.21
CA GLU A 405 19.94 14.84 15.13
C GLU A 405 19.67 16.29 14.66
N GLN A 406 18.64 16.50 13.82
CA GLN A 406 18.23 17.86 13.45
C GLN A 406 17.54 18.59 14.62
N MET A 407 16.73 17.88 15.40
CA MET A 407 16.12 18.45 16.61
C MET A 407 17.18 18.80 17.67
N ASP A 408 18.21 17.97 17.86
CA ASP A 408 19.35 18.26 18.74
C ASP A 408 20.07 19.55 18.33
N LYS A 409 20.37 19.68 17.03
CA LYS A 409 21.05 20.89 16.50
C LYS A 409 20.18 22.15 16.61
N ALA A 410 18.86 22.01 16.58
CA ALA A 410 17.96 23.14 16.71
C ALA A 410 17.75 23.59 18.18
N LYS A 411 18.10 22.75 19.17
CA LYS A 411 18.06 23.07 20.61
C LYS A 411 19.32 23.77 21.12
N GLY A 412 20.47 23.48 20.49
CA GLY A 412 21.80 23.98 20.88
C GLY A 412 22.23 25.18 20.14
#